data_15e700f15daa1ec367a72476b4447fa2
#
_entry.id   15e700f15daa1ec367a72476b4447fa2
#
_cell.length_a   1.000
_cell.length_b   1.000
_cell.length_c   1.000
_cell.angle_alpha   90.00
_cell.angle_beta   90.00
_cell.angle_gamma   90.00
#
_symmetry.space_group_name_H-M   'P 1'
#
loop_
_entity.id
_entity.type
_entity.pdbx_description
1 polymer ?
#
loop_
_entity_poly.entity_id
_entity_poly.type
_entity_poly.pdbx_seq_one_letter_code
_entity_poly.pdbx_strand_id
1 'polypeptide(L)'
;MVRKARLDEVVGVVTARAALRVTRYPTAEQFLSDVGPFLMANEAENALMIGVAEALVGQDSPAYFAAVHIDGAPVLAAFSNHPEKLGLTQTGDTLAVTALVDDVLAACPHITRIGGPEPTVAHFVATFVAHTGRRVTDRMGTRIHRLDALRPPARIPPGRLRVAVEADLPTLVPWVEDFLVHIGDQGEARQIAEVRVRGGQVFVWEDEAPVSMAAWTGKTPNGVRVNLGYTPPALRGRGLASATVAALTQSLLDQGNHFCCLYTDVTNPISNAIYAKLGYQPVSEAALYTIFPEPN
;
A
#
# COMPACT_ATOMS: atom_id res chain seq x y z
N MET A 1 68.70 16.46 30.06
CA MET A 1 67.36 16.99 30.37
C MET A 1 66.42 16.71 29.19
N VAL A 2 65.67 15.64 29.26
CA VAL A 2 64.74 15.23 28.18
C VAL A 2 63.33 15.39 28.80
N ARG A 3 62.53 16.30 28.21
CA ARG A 3 61.16 16.55 28.60
C ARG A 3 60.28 15.38 28.15
N LYS A 4 59.63 14.69 29.13
CA LYS A 4 58.49 13.82 28.92
C LYS A 4 57.33 14.66 28.39
N ALA A 5 56.86 14.33 27.15
CA ALA A 5 55.59 14.80 26.66
C ALA A 5 54.51 13.93 27.27
N ARG A 6 53.48 14.55 27.85
CA ARG A 6 52.24 13.94 28.34
C ARG A 6 51.39 13.44 27.17
N LEU A 7 51.10 12.18 27.19
CA LEU A 7 49.95 11.56 26.52
C LEU A 7 48.78 11.64 27.51
N ASP A 8 47.92 12.60 27.30
CA ASP A 8 46.65 12.66 28.01
C ASP A 8 45.54 13.13 27.07
N GLU A 9 44.42 12.40 27.15
CA GLU A 9 43.08 12.68 26.66
C GLU A 9 42.78 12.35 25.19
N VAL A 10 42.63 11.05 24.93
CA VAL A 10 41.57 10.62 24.02
C VAL A 10 40.27 10.56 24.86
N VAL A 11 39.54 11.67 24.89
CA VAL A 11 38.17 11.69 25.38
C VAL A 11 37.35 10.87 24.39
N GLY A 12 37.06 9.62 24.76
CA GLY A 12 36.10 8.80 24.07
C GLY A 12 34.72 9.48 24.15
N VAL A 13 34.26 10.02 23.05
CA VAL A 13 32.85 10.40 22.89
C VAL A 13 32.07 9.07 22.92
N VAL A 14 31.59 8.68 24.09
CA VAL A 14 30.56 7.69 24.23
C VAL A 14 29.29 8.30 23.67
N THR A 15 29.05 8.13 22.38
CA THR A 15 27.73 8.40 21.79
C THR A 15 26.74 7.54 22.52
N ALA A 16 25.86 8.14 23.29
CA ALA A 16 24.73 7.47 23.89
C ALA A 16 24.02 6.69 22.78
N ARG A 17 23.89 5.38 22.95
CA ARG A 17 23.21 4.54 21.96
C ARG A 17 21.77 4.99 21.90
N ALA A 18 21.30 5.45 20.73
CA ALA A 18 19.93 5.90 20.53
C ALA A 18 18.92 4.88 21.11
N ALA A 19 17.95 5.34 21.87
CA ALA A 19 16.97 4.47 22.53
C ALA A 19 15.98 3.95 21.50
N LEU A 20 16.22 2.73 20.98
CA LEU A 20 15.33 2.05 20.05
C LEU A 20 14.23 1.32 20.84
N ARG A 21 12.97 1.53 20.46
CA ARG A 21 11.81 0.88 21.07
C ARG A 21 10.78 0.49 20.03
N VAL A 22 10.27 -0.74 20.08
CA VAL A 22 9.07 -1.16 19.35
C VAL A 22 7.85 -0.93 20.24
N THR A 23 6.83 -0.30 19.69
CA THR A 23 5.55 -0.04 20.36
C THR A 23 4.44 -0.68 19.55
N ARG A 24 3.63 -1.53 20.19
CA ARG A 24 2.36 -2.04 19.62
C ARG A 24 1.20 -1.15 20.08
N TYR A 25 0.24 -0.94 19.21
CA TYR A 25 -0.93 -0.12 19.48
C TYR A 25 -2.18 -1.01 19.53
N PRO A 26 -2.91 -1.01 20.65
CA PRO A 26 -4.13 -1.80 20.80
C PRO A 26 -5.25 -1.39 19.86
N THR A 27 -5.28 -0.12 19.44
CA THR A 27 -6.33 0.43 18.57
C THR A 27 -5.77 1.30 17.46
N ALA A 28 -6.54 1.44 16.39
CA ALA A 28 -6.19 2.30 15.26
C ALA A 28 -6.09 3.78 15.67
N GLU A 29 -6.92 4.24 16.60
CA GLU A 29 -6.89 5.62 17.13
C GLU A 29 -5.56 5.94 17.80
N GLN A 30 -5.07 5.03 18.65
CA GLN A 30 -3.80 5.22 19.35
C GLN A 30 -2.63 5.21 18.36
N PHE A 31 -2.68 4.30 17.38
CA PHE A 31 -1.70 4.25 16.30
C PHE A 31 -1.67 5.56 15.50
N LEU A 32 -2.82 6.03 15.03
CA LEU A 32 -2.91 7.28 14.26
C LEU A 32 -2.55 8.51 15.09
N SER A 33 -2.87 8.52 16.38
CA SER A 33 -2.51 9.62 17.29
C SER A 33 -0.99 9.79 17.43
N ASP A 34 -0.25 8.70 17.52
CA ASP A 34 1.21 8.71 17.71
C ASP A 34 1.98 8.74 16.39
N VAL A 35 1.59 7.88 15.45
CA VAL A 35 2.33 7.63 14.20
C VAL A 35 1.78 8.45 13.03
N GLY A 36 0.57 9.00 13.15
CA GLY A 36 -0.09 9.76 12.09
C GLY A 36 0.77 10.87 11.48
N PRO A 37 1.40 11.76 12.25
CA PRO A 37 2.27 12.80 11.69
C PRO A 37 3.43 12.24 10.85
N PHE A 38 4.02 11.11 11.25
CA PHE A 38 5.06 10.41 10.50
C PHE A 38 4.52 9.85 9.17
N LEU A 39 3.34 9.22 9.20
CA LEU A 39 2.71 8.68 7.99
C LEU A 39 2.33 9.79 7.00
N MET A 40 1.81 10.91 7.51
CA MET A 40 1.38 12.06 6.71
C MET A 40 2.52 12.78 6.01
N ALA A 41 3.77 12.67 6.48
CA ALA A 41 4.93 13.22 5.80
C ALA A 41 5.12 12.66 4.38
N ASN A 42 4.66 11.41 4.14
CA ASN A 42 4.66 10.74 2.84
C ASN A 42 3.29 10.08 2.60
N GLU A 43 2.21 10.90 2.62
CA GLU A 43 0.83 10.45 2.68
C GLU A 43 0.44 9.52 1.52
N ALA A 44 0.86 9.82 0.29
CA ALA A 44 0.54 8.98 -0.88
C ALA A 44 1.22 7.61 -0.81
N GLU A 45 2.44 7.55 -0.31
CA GLU A 45 3.19 6.30 -0.12
C GLU A 45 2.57 5.45 0.99
N ASN A 46 2.11 6.09 2.06
CA ASN A 46 1.51 5.47 3.23
C ASN A 46 -0.02 5.35 3.13
N ALA A 47 -0.62 5.69 1.98
CA ALA A 47 -2.08 5.75 1.83
C ALA A 47 -2.80 4.43 2.13
N LEU A 48 -2.17 3.29 1.88
CA LEU A 48 -2.74 1.99 2.24
C LEU A 48 -2.84 1.84 3.77
N MET A 49 -1.76 2.11 4.50
CA MET A 49 -1.70 1.99 5.95
C MET A 49 -2.64 2.99 6.62
N ILE A 50 -2.61 4.26 6.20
CA ILE A 50 -3.50 5.31 6.70
C ILE A 50 -4.95 4.91 6.47
N GLY A 51 -5.31 4.56 5.23
CA GLY A 51 -6.69 4.22 4.88
C GLY A 51 -7.23 2.98 5.59
N VAL A 52 -6.39 1.99 5.90
CA VAL A 52 -6.78 0.84 6.73
C VAL A 52 -6.97 1.27 8.18
N ALA A 53 -6.04 2.05 8.74
CA ALA A 53 -6.15 2.50 10.12
C ALA A 53 -7.38 3.40 10.31
N GLU A 54 -7.62 4.37 9.43
CA GLU A 54 -8.82 5.22 9.46
C GLU A 54 -10.14 4.42 9.37
N ALA A 55 -10.17 3.38 8.54
CA ALA A 55 -11.34 2.51 8.42
C ALA A 55 -11.60 1.66 9.67
N LEU A 56 -10.61 1.46 10.53
CA LEU A 56 -10.70 0.67 11.75
C LEU A 56 -10.91 1.52 13.02
N VAL A 57 -10.92 2.86 12.89
CA VAL A 57 -11.24 3.77 14.00
C VAL A 57 -12.64 3.43 14.56
N GLY A 58 -12.74 3.26 15.88
CA GLY A 58 -13.98 2.91 16.56
C GLY A 58 -14.42 1.45 16.38
N GLN A 59 -13.61 0.60 15.76
CA GLN A 59 -13.90 -0.82 15.58
C GLN A 59 -13.04 -1.68 16.52
N ASP A 60 -13.68 -2.69 17.11
CA ASP A 60 -12.94 -3.77 17.78
C ASP A 60 -12.37 -4.71 16.69
N SER A 61 -11.08 -4.58 16.43
CA SER A 61 -10.41 -5.31 15.35
C SER A 61 -9.12 -5.95 15.86
N PRO A 62 -8.86 -7.22 15.50
CA PRO A 62 -7.60 -7.89 15.82
C PRO A 62 -6.41 -7.42 14.97
N ALA A 63 -6.51 -6.27 14.32
CA ALA A 63 -5.46 -5.74 13.49
C ALA A 63 -4.18 -5.47 14.31
N TYR A 64 -3.05 -5.80 13.71
CA TYR A 64 -1.74 -5.48 14.27
C TYR A 64 -1.31 -4.10 13.79
N PHE A 65 -0.96 -3.23 14.73
CA PHE A 65 -0.32 -1.94 14.47
C PHE A 65 0.92 -1.81 15.37
N ALA A 66 2.04 -1.49 14.77
CA ALA A 66 3.29 -1.25 15.51
C ALA A 66 4.12 -0.15 14.86
N ALA A 67 4.96 0.49 15.67
CA ALA A 67 6.00 1.39 15.19
C ALA A 67 7.30 1.19 15.97
N VAL A 68 8.41 1.41 15.27
CA VAL A 68 9.74 1.51 15.88
C VAL A 68 10.08 2.98 16.05
N HIS A 69 10.48 3.33 17.27
CA HIS A 69 10.90 4.68 17.66
C HIS A 69 12.40 4.69 17.93
N ILE A 70 13.04 5.77 17.53
CA ILE A 70 14.42 6.11 17.91
C ILE A 70 14.37 7.48 18.59
N ASP A 71 14.84 7.54 19.82
CA ASP A 71 14.80 8.76 20.64
C ASP A 71 13.39 9.40 20.73
N GLY A 72 12.37 8.54 20.77
CA GLY A 72 10.96 8.93 20.89
C GLY A 72 10.26 9.29 19.58
N ALA A 73 10.98 9.35 18.45
CA ALA A 73 10.38 9.61 17.14
C ALA A 73 10.12 8.33 16.34
N PRO A 74 8.96 8.13 15.70
CA PRO A 74 8.70 6.99 14.86
C PRO A 74 9.56 7.04 13.59
N VAL A 75 10.24 5.93 13.27
CA VAL A 75 11.12 5.80 12.09
C VAL A 75 10.70 4.67 11.15
N LEU A 76 9.85 3.76 11.62
CA LEU A 76 9.28 2.66 10.85
C LEU A 76 7.94 2.29 11.44
N ALA A 77 6.94 2.06 10.60
CA ALA A 77 5.64 1.55 11.02
C ALA A 77 5.26 0.29 10.23
N ALA A 78 4.47 -0.56 10.88
CA ALA A 78 3.92 -1.78 10.31
C ALA A 78 2.45 -1.95 10.68
N PHE A 79 1.69 -2.58 9.78
CA PHE A 79 0.31 -2.96 10.04
C PHE A 79 -0.04 -4.31 9.41
N SER A 80 -0.99 -4.99 10.01
CA SER A 80 -1.64 -6.16 9.45
C SER A 80 -3.12 -6.15 9.85
N ASN A 81 -3.99 -6.12 8.86
CA ASN A 81 -5.45 -6.33 9.03
C ASN A 81 -5.91 -7.67 8.44
N HIS A 82 -4.97 -8.54 8.12
CA HIS A 82 -5.20 -9.88 7.61
C HIS A 82 -4.09 -10.80 8.15
N PRO A 83 -4.40 -12.01 8.66
CA PRO A 83 -3.43 -12.86 9.36
C PRO A 83 -2.17 -13.20 8.55
N GLU A 84 -2.25 -13.14 7.22
CA GLU A 84 -1.15 -13.51 6.33
C GLU A 84 -0.43 -12.32 5.70
N LYS A 85 -0.91 -11.08 5.88
CA LYS A 85 -0.39 -9.90 5.15
C LYS A 85 0.21 -8.89 6.12
N LEU A 86 1.42 -8.42 5.84
CA LEU A 86 2.09 -7.35 6.56
C LEU A 86 2.42 -6.20 5.62
N GLY A 87 2.09 -4.98 6.00
CA GLY A 87 2.49 -3.77 5.30
C GLY A 87 3.51 -2.96 6.11
N LEU A 88 4.51 -2.39 5.44
CA LEU A 88 5.60 -1.62 6.04
C LEU A 88 5.67 -0.22 5.44
N THR A 89 6.15 0.76 6.23
CA THR A 89 6.56 2.06 5.71
C THR A 89 8.03 2.07 5.30
N GLN A 90 8.47 3.15 4.65
CA GLN A 90 9.88 3.39 4.32
C GLN A 90 10.69 3.70 5.57
N THR A 91 11.92 3.13 5.66
CA THR A 91 12.96 3.55 6.58
C THR A 91 14.35 3.33 5.99
N GLY A 92 15.33 4.12 6.42
CA GLY A 92 16.76 3.87 6.16
C GLY A 92 17.46 3.16 7.33
N ASP A 93 16.76 2.93 8.45
CA ASP A 93 17.35 2.37 9.67
C ASP A 93 17.22 0.83 9.70
N THR A 94 18.35 0.15 9.51
CA THR A 94 18.39 -1.32 9.49
C THR A 94 18.20 -1.94 10.86
N LEU A 95 18.55 -1.24 11.96
CA LEU A 95 18.32 -1.74 13.31
C LEU A 95 16.84 -1.67 13.66
N ALA A 96 16.13 -0.62 13.20
CA ALA A 96 14.69 -0.54 13.34
C ALA A 96 13.98 -1.68 12.62
N VAL A 97 14.44 -2.05 11.41
CA VAL A 97 13.90 -3.19 10.66
C VAL A 97 14.10 -4.50 11.43
N THR A 98 15.30 -4.74 11.94
CA THR A 98 15.62 -5.98 12.71
C THR A 98 14.75 -6.08 13.96
N ALA A 99 14.61 -4.99 14.72
CA ALA A 99 13.78 -4.99 15.92
C ALA A 99 12.30 -5.26 15.62
N LEU A 100 11.81 -4.75 14.48
CA LEU A 100 10.43 -5.01 14.06
C LEU A 100 10.22 -6.47 13.65
N VAL A 101 11.21 -7.14 13.06
CA VAL A 101 11.11 -8.56 12.70
C VAL A 101 10.85 -9.42 13.94
N ASP A 102 11.57 -9.19 15.04
CA ASP A 102 11.38 -9.93 16.28
C ASP A 102 9.97 -9.76 16.84
N ASP A 103 9.44 -8.53 16.77
CA ASP A 103 8.09 -8.21 17.22
C ASP A 103 7.02 -8.88 16.35
N VAL A 104 7.17 -8.81 15.02
CA VAL A 104 6.25 -9.45 14.07
C VAL A 104 6.23 -10.96 14.21
N LEU A 105 7.37 -11.60 14.41
CA LEU A 105 7.45 -13.04 14.63
C LEU A 105 6.66 -13.48 15.87
N ALA A 106 6.66 -12.67 16.91
CA ALA A 106 5.91 -12.95 18.14
C ALA A 106 4.40 -12.66 17.99
N ALA A 107 4.01 -11.65 17.21
CA ALA A 107 2.63 -11.18 17.10
C ALA A 107 1.86 -11.78 15.92
N CYS A 108 2.54 -12.03 14.81
CA CYS A 108 1.93 -12.37 13.52
C CYS A 108 2.58 -13.64 12.91
N PRO A 109 2.49 -14.82 13.57
CA PRO A 109 3.21 -16.02 13.15
C PRO A 109 2.79 -16.58 11.78
N HIS A 110 1.64 -16.19 11.28
CA HIS A 110 1.06 -16.70 10.02
C HIS A 110 1.35 -15.81 8.79
N ILE A 111 2.18 -14.76 8.94
CA ILE A 111 2.54 -13.89 7.82
C ILE A 111 3.23 -14.70 6.72
N THR A 112 2.67 -14.60 5.52
CA THR A 112 3.21 -15.19 4.29
C THR A 112 3.40 -14.14 3.18
N ARG A 113 2.84 -12.94 3.33
CA ARG A 113 2.92 -11.86 2.34
C ARG A 113 3.37 -10.57 3.03
N ILE A 114 4.49 -10.02 2.58
CA ILE A 114 5.09 -8.82 3.17
C ILE A 114 5.26 -7.79 2.07
N GLY A 115 4.63 -6.64 2.23
CA GLY A 115 4.66 -5.55 1.26
C GLY A 115 5.15 -4.23 1.87
N GLY A 116 5.79 -3.42 1.05
CA GLY A 116 6.23 -2.09 1.44
C GLY A 116 7.25 -1.50 0.48
N PRO A 117 7.69 -0.25 0.74
CA PRO A 117 8.71 0.40 -0.06
C PRO A 117 10.05 -0.34 -0.04
N GLU A 118 10.70 -0.38 -1.20
CA GLU A 118 12.11 -0.80 -1.31
C GLU A 118 13.03 0.36 -0.85
N PRO A 119 14.16 0.11 -0.18
CA PRO A 119 14.73 -1.20 0.17
C PRO A 119 14.26 -1.76 1.53
N THR A 120 13.36 -1.09 2.25
CA THR A 120 12.90 -1.50 3.59
C THR A 120 12.35 -2.92 3.59
N VAL A 121 11.40 -3.22 2.68
CA VAL A 121 10.76 -4.53 2.63
C VAL A 121 11.76 -5.64 2.27
N ALA A 122 12.72 -5.37 1.40
CA ALA A 122 13.76 -6.34 1.05
C ALA A 122 14.63 -6.70 2.26
N HIS A 123 15.03 -5.69 3.06
CA HIS A 123 15.80 -5.92 4.27
C HIS A 123 15.00 -6.66 5.33
N PHE A 124 13.72 -6.29 5.52
CA PHE A 124 12.82 -6.98 6.43
C PHE A 124 12.68 -8.46 6.06
N VAL A 125 12.41 -8.75 4.79
CA VAL A 125 12.25 -10.12 4.28
C VAL A 125 13.52 -10.94 4.45
N ALA A 126 14.69 -10.38 4.13
CA ALA A 126 15.96 -11.06 4.32
C ALA A 126 16.20 -11.44 5.79
N THR A 127 15.92 -10.51 6.72
CA THR A 127 16.03 -10.76 8.16
C THR A 127 15.00 -11.79 8.64
N PHE A 128 13.74 -11.66 8.21
CA PHE A 128 12.65 -12.56 8.57
C PHE A 128 12.91 -13.99 8.10
N VAL A 129 13.39 -14.18 6.88
CA VAL A 129 13.76 -15.47 6.30
C VAL A 129 14.92 -16.10 7.07
N ALA A 130 15.95 -15.32 7.41
CA ALA A 130 17.08 -15.80 8.19
C ALA A 130 16.68 -16.31 9.59
N HIS A 131 15.65 -15.69 10.22
CA HIS A 131 15.16 -16.12 11.54
C HIS A 131 14.20 -17.32 11.48
N THR A 132 13.47 -17.49 10.39
CA THR A 132 12.40 -18.50 10.31
C THR A 132 12.76 -19.76 9.54
N GLY A 133 13.83 -19.73 8.75
CA GLY A 133 14.15 -20.79 7.79
C GLY A 133 13.18 -20.87 6.61
N ARG A 134 12.20 -19.95 6.53
CA ARG A 134 11.28 -19.85 5.39
C ARG A 134 12.02 -19.36 4.15
N ARG A 135 11.38 -19.47 2.98
CA ARG A 135 11.98 -18.98 1.73
C ARG A 135 11.02 -18.07 0.97
N VAL A 136 11.58 -17.14 0.23
CA VAL A 136 10.83 -16.33 -0.75
C VAL A 136 10.47 -17.22 -1.93
N THR A 137 9.20 -17.26 -2.28
CA THR A 137 8.68 -18.04 -3.44
C THR A 137 8.25 -17.14 -4.58
N ASP A 138 7.92 -15.87 -4.30
CA ASP A 138 7.58 -14.89 -5.32
C ASP A 138 7.91 -13.47 -4.86
N ARG A 139 8.15 -12.57 -5.83
CA ARG A 139 8.35 -11.14 -5.62
C ARG A 139 7.69 -10.36 -6.77
N MET A 140 6.68 -9.60 -6.45
CA MET A 140 6.05 -8.66 -7.38
C MET A 140 6.52 -7.23 -7.08
N GLY A 141 7.22 -6.62 -8.03
CA GLY A 141 7.58 -5.21 -7.96
C GLY A 141 6.36 -4.34 -8.25
N THR A 142 6.12 -3.34 -7.41
CA THR A 142 5.04 -2.39 -7.58
C THR A 142 5.56 -0.96 -7.56
N ARG A 143 4.81 -0.05 -8.18
CA ARG A 143 5.11 1.38 -8.18
C ARG A 143 3.91 2.14 -7.66
N ILE A 144 4.15 3.05 -6.72
CA ILE A 144 3.14 3.94 -6.19
C ILE A 144 3.17 5.21 -7.02
N HIS A 145 2.00 5.62 -7.50
CA HIS A 145 1.82 6.83 -8.28
C HIS A 145 0.89 7.80 -7.55
N ARG A 146 1.13 9.09 -7.73
CA ARG A 146 0.30 10.20 -7.24
C ARG A 146 -0.11 11.10 -8.39
N LEU A 147 -1.31 11.65 -8.31
CA LEU A 147 -1.84 12.65 -9.25
C LEU A 147 -2.55 13.74 -8.47
N ASP A 148 -2.12 15.00 -8.67
CA ASP A 148 -2.74 16.19 -8.08
C ASP A 148 -3.67 16.90 -9.08
N ALA A 149 -3.43 16.74 -10.38
CA ALA A 149 -4.26 17.31 -11.44
C ALA A 149 -4.32 16.37 -12.64
N LEU A 150 -5.55 16.10 -13.11
CA LEU A 150 -5.78 15.21 -14.23
C LEU A 150 -5.34 15.84 -15.56
N ARG A 151 -4.69 15.05 -16.40
CA ARG A 151 -4.54 15.30 -17.84
C ARG A 151 -5.62 14.51 -18.57
N PRO A 152 -6.64 15.18 -19.15
CA PRO A 152 -7.73 14.46 -19.82
C PRO A 152 -7.19 13.54 -20.93
N PRO A 153 -7.77 12.34 -21.13
CA PRO A 153 -7.40 11.50 -22.26
C PRO A 153 -7.76 12.19 -23.58
N ALA A 154 -6.90 12.06 -24.59
CA ALA A 154 -7.09 12.70 -25.90
C ALA A 154 -8.36 12.23 -26.63
N ARG A 155 -8.87 11.05 -26.31
CA ARG A 155 -10.09 10.48 -26.85
C ARG A 155 -10.89 9.82 -25.72
N ILE A 156 -12.17 10.14 -25.69
CA ILE A 156 -13.15 9.52 -24.78
C ILE A 156 -14.02 8.60 -25.64
N PRO A 157 -14.09 7.29 -25.33
CA PRO A 157 -15.00 6.37 -26.04
C PRO A 157 -16.47 6.70 -25.72
N PRO A 158 -17.43 6.20 -26.53
CA PRO A 158 -18.85 6.28 -26.17
C PRO A 158 -19.13 5.72 -24.77
N GLY A 159 -20.20 6.23 -24.15
CA GLY A 159 -20.60 5.83 -22.80
C GLY A 159 -20.34 6.92 -21.74
N ARG A 160 -20.52 6.53 -20.49
CA ARG A 160 -20.35 7.41 -19.32
C ARG A 160 -19.91 6.65 -18.09
N LEU A 161 -19.30 7.34 -17.15
CA LEU A 161 -19.03 6.80 -15.81
C LEU A 161 -20.32 6.86 -14.96
N ARG A 162 -20.62 5.78 -14.26
CA ARG A 162 -21.63 5.77 -13.19
C ARG A 162 -21.19 4.90 -12.01
N VAL A 163 -21.80 5.14 -10.86
CA VAL A 163 -21.64 4.26 -9.71
C VAL A 163 -22.26 2.89 -10.06
N ALA A 164 -21.59 1.82 -9.68
CA ALA A 164 -22.12 0.46 -9.82
C ALA A 164 -23.25 0.21 -8.82
N VAL A 165 -24.21 -0.60 -9.22
CA VAL A 165 -25.35 -1.02 -8.40
C VAL A 165 -25.37 -2.54 -8.24
N GLU A 166 -26.19 -3.07 -7.32
CA GLU A 166 -26.25 -4.53 -7.08
C GLU A 166 -26.57 -5.36 -8.33
N ALA A 167 -27.35 -4.79 -9.26
CA ALA A 167 -27.64 -5.43 -10.56
C ALA A 167 -26.41 -5.66 -11.43
N ASP A 168 -25.31 -4.95 -11.18
CA ASP A 168 -24.04 -5.10 -11.92
C ASP A 168 -23.20 -6.29 -11.36
N LEU A 169 -23.50 -6.79 -10.16
CA LEU A 169 -22.69 -7.84 -9.51
C LEU A 169 -22.43 -9.07 -10.37
N PRO A 170 -23.40 -9.59 -11.14
CA PRO A 170 -23.15 -10.73 -12.04
C PRO A 170 -22.01 -10.47 -13.06
N THR A 171 -21.83 -9.22 -13.48
CA THR A 171 -20.74 -8.79 -14.37
C THR A 171 -19.45 -8.49 -13.60
N LEU A 172 -19.57 -7.83 -12.43
CA LEU A 172 -18.42 -7.33 -11.70
C LEU A 172 -17.67 -8.42 -10.93
N VAL A 173 -18.36 -9.44 -10.40
CA VAL A 173 -17.72 -10.51 -9.63
C VAL A 173 -16.65 -11.25 -10.46
N PRO A 174 -16.92 -11.71 -11.68
CA PRO A 174 -15.89 -12.29 -12.53
C PRO A 174 -14.73 -11.33 -12.85
N TRP A 175 -15.00 -10.03 -12.99
CA TRP A 175 -13.97 -9.02 -13.25
C TRP A 175 -13.06 -8.79 -12.03
N VAL A 176 -13.64 -8.82 -10.84
CA VAL A 176 -12.86 -8.76 -9.59
C VAL A 176 -12.02 -10.01 -9.43
N GLU A 177 -12.55 -11.20 -9.75
CA GLU A 177 -11.82 -12.46 -9.73
C GLU A 177 -10.60 -12.43 -10.67
N ASP A 178 -10.81 -12.07 -11.93
CA ASP A 178 -9.73 -11.90 -12.91
C ASP A 178 -8.69 -10.87 -12.44
N PHE A 179 -9.14 -9.76 -11.84
CA PHE A 179 -8.24 -8.75 -11.29
C PHE A 179 -7.39 -9.31 -10.14
N LEU A 180 -8.00 -10.04 -9.19
CA LEU A 180 -7.30 -10.64 -8.05
C LEU A 180 -6.26 -11.67 -8.52
N VAL A 181 -6.62 -12.52 -9.48
CA VAL A 181 -5.67 -13.46 -10.11
C VAL A 181 -4.49 -12.71 -10.72
N HIS A 182 -4.75 -11.60 -11.42
CA HIS A 182 -3.69 -10.81 -12.06
C HIS A 182 -2.70 -10.19 -11.06
N ILE A 183 -3.18 -9.76 -9.89
CA ILE A 183 -2.32 -9.20 -8.82
C ILE A 183 -1.84 -10.26 -7.82
N GLY A 184 -2.08 -11.54 -8.09
CA GLY A 184 -1.69 -12.66 -7.22
C GLY A 184 -2.37 -12.62 -5.84
N ASP A 185 -3.57 -12.05 -5.72
CA ASP A 185 -4.36 -12.03 -4.49
C ASP A 185 -5.39 -13.17 -4.46
N GLN A 186 -5.61 -13.76 -3.28
CA GLN A 186 -6.55 -14.88 -3.05
C GLN A 186 -7.81 -14.42 -2.29
N GLY A 187 -8.15 -13.13 -2.37
CA GLY A 187 -9.34 -12.60 -1.73
C GLY A 187 -10.64 -13.14 -2.34
N GLU A 188 -11.71 -13.16 -1.55
CA GLU A 188 -13.04 -13.58 -1.97
C GLU A 188 -13.68 -12.54 -2.90
N ALA A 189 -13.60 -12.74 -4.22
CA ALA A 189 -14.02 -11.79 -5.24
C ALA A 189 -15.47 -11.31 -5.06
N ARG A 190 -16.40 -12.24 -4.75
CA ARG A 190 -17.81 -11.91 -4.49
C ARG A 190 -17.96 -10.99 -3.30
N GLN A 191 -17.33 -11.31 -2.17
CA GLN A 191 -17.41 -10.50 -0.97
C GLN A 191 -16.83 -9.11 -1.19
N ILE A 192 -15.69 -9.02 -1.87
CA ILE A 192 -15.04 -7.75 -2.23
C ILE A 192 -15.97 -6.91 -3.12
N ALA A 193 -16.57 -7.50 -4.15
CA ALA A 193 -17.48 -6.80 -5.05
C ALA A 193 -18.73 -6.29 -4.30
N GLU A 194 -19.39 -7.15 -3.53
CA GLU A 194 -20.61 -6.81 -2.81
C GLU A 194 -20.38 -5.69 -1.79
N VAL A 195 -19.35 -5.80 -0.95
CA VAL A 195 -19.04 -4.77 0.06
C VAL A 195 -18.76 -3.43 -0.60
N ARG A 196 -17.97 -3.41 -1.66
CA ARG A 196 -17.58 -2.17 -2.34
C ARG A 196 -18.69 -1.55 -3.17
N VAL A 197 -19.54 -2.36 -3.80
CA VAL A 197 -20.73 -1.86 -4.53
C VAL A 197 -21.71 -1.24 -3.54
N ARG A 198 -22.04 -1.89 -2.42
CA ARG A 198 -22.87 -1.30 -1.36
C ARG A 198 -22.30 -0.03 -0.77
N GLY A 199 -20.96 0.06 -0.67
CA GLY A 199 -20.24 1.25 -0.22
C GLY A 199 -20.16 2.38 -1.25
N GLY A 200 -20.72 2.21 -2.48
CA GLY A 200 -20.62 3.20 -3.55
C GLY A 200 -19.20 3.45 -4.04
N GLN A 201 -18.31 2.47 -3.87
CA GLN A 201 -16.89 2.60 -4.16
C GLN A 201 -16.50 2.13 -5.57
N VAL A 202 -17.36 1.33 -6.21
CA VAL A 202 -17.13 0.79 -7.57
C VAL A 202 -17.84 1.66 -8.60
N PHE A 203 -17.15 1.96 -9.66
CA PHE A 203 -17.67 2.70 -10.81
C PHE A 203 -17.48 1.87 -12.07
N VAL A 204 -18.45 1.97 -12.97
CA VAL A 204 -18.40 1.33 -14.28
C VAL A 204 -18.45 2.36 -15.39
N TRP A 205 -17.73 2.11 -16.47
CA TRP A 205 -18.00 2.76 -17.75
C TRP A 205 -19.11 2.01 -18.44
N GLU A 206 -20.20 2.69 -18.69
CA GLU A 206 -21.42 2.15 -19.31
C GLU A 206 -21.54 2.61 -20.75
N ASP A 207 -21.56 1.68 -21.67
CA ASP A 207 -21.89 1.84 -23.10
C ASP A 207 -22.91 0.75 -23.43
N GLU A 208 -24.22 1.05 -23.27
CA GLU A 208 -25.35 0.11 -23.22
C GLU A 208 -25.30 -0.90 -22.07
N ALA A 209 -24.11 -1.36 -21.70
CA ALA A 209 -23.82 -2.23 -20.56
C ALA A 209 -22.47 -1.84 -19.94
N PRO A 210 -22.11 -2.35 -18.74
CA PRO A 210 -20.78 -2.16 -18.17
C PRO A 210 -19.70 -2.74 -19.09
N VAL A 211 -18.69 -1.95 -19.45
CA VAL A 211 -17.58 -2.34 -20.33
C VAL A 211 -16.19 -2.18 -19.72
N SER A 212 -16.09 -1.47 -18.59
CA SER A 212 -14.86 -1.30 -17.81
C SER A 212 -15.25 -0.91 -16.39
N MET A 213 -14.40 -1.19 -15.41
CA MET A 213 -14.60 -0.77 -14.03
C MET A 213 -13.34 -0.12 -13.46
N ALA A 214 -13.54 0.70 -12.44
CA ALA A 214 -12.52 1.14 -11.49
C ALA A 214 -13.18 1.39 -10.13
N ALA A 215 -12.40 1.37 -9.06
CA ALA A 215 -12.91 1.65 -7.74
C ALA A 215 -11.98 2.62 -6.99
N TRP A 216 -12.48 3.20 -5.91
CA TRP A 216 -11.66 3.87 -4.93
C TRP A 216 -11.70 3.14 -3.60
N THR A 217 -10.68 3.33 -2.78
CA THR A 217 -10.58 2.76 -1.44
C THR A 217 -9.55 3.52 -0.62
N GLY A 218 -9.57 3.34 0.70
CA GLY A 218 -8.51 3.89 1.54
C GLY A 218 -8.40 5.41 1.43
N LYS A 219 -9.42 6.15 1.91
CA LYS A 219 -9.30 7.60 2.10
C LYS A 219 -8.24 7.91 3.12
N THR A 220 -7.48 8.96 2.85
CA THR A 220 -6.57 9.61 3.78
C THR A 220 -7.06 11.04 4.02
N PRO A 221 -6.51 11.81 4.95
CA PRO A 221 -6.93 13.19 5.19
C PRO A 221 -6.95 14.08 3.95
N ASN A 222 -6.02 13.90 3.00
CA ASN A 222 -5.94 14.73 1.80
C ASN A 222 -6.11 13.97 0.49
N GLY A 223 -6.14 12.65 0.51
CA GLY A 223 -6.12 11.86 -0.72
C GLY A 223 -7.00 10.62 -0.70
N VAL A 224 -7.04 9.95 -1.83
CA VAL A 224 -7.79 8.71 -2.00
C VAL A 224 -7.08 7.77 -2.96
N ARG A 225 -7.13 6.47 -2.68
CA ARG A 225 -6.52 5.46 -3.52
C ARG A 225 -7.50 4.92 -4.56
N VAL A 226 -7.12 4.99 -5.84
CA VAL A 226 -7.81 4.34 -6.95
C VAL A 226 -7.28 2.91 -7.11
N ASN A 227 -8.16 1.96 -7.33
CA ASN A 227 -7.82 0.55 -7.58
C ASN A 227 -8.89 -0.16 -8.44
N LEU A 228 -8.82 -1.50 -8.57
CA LEU A 228 -9.74 -2.32 -9.35
C LEU A 228 -9.95 -1.81 -10.79
N GLY A 229 -8.94 -1.17 -11.37
CA GLY A 229 -8.98 -0.80 -12.78
C GLY A 229 -8.97 -2.04 -13.67
N TYR A 230 -10.11 -2.39 -14.30
CA TYR A 230 -10.23 -3.58 -15.13
C TYR A 230 -11.08 -3.33 -16.37
N THR A 231 -10.62 -3.89 -17.47
CA THR A 231 -11.36 -3.96 -18.75
C THR A 231 -11.23 -5.39 -19.28
N PRO A 232 -12.34 -6.07 -19.58
CA PRO A 232 -12.33 -7.43 -20.14
C PRO A 232 -11.44 -7.53 -21.38
N PRO A 233 -10.72 -8.65 -21.58
CA PRO A 233 -9.79 -8.82 -22.72
C PRO A 233 -10.40 -8.47 -24.07
N ALA A 234 -11.64 -8.88 -24.35
CA ALA A 234 -12.33 -8.63 -25.60
C ALA A 234 -12.64 -7.13 -25.88
N LEU A 235 -12.56 -6.27 -24.84
CA LEU A 235 -12.87 -4.85 -24.93
C LEU A 235 -11.61 -3.95 -24.82
N ARG A 236 -10.44 -4.54 -24.67
CA ARG A 236 -9.17 -3.79 -24.54
C ARG A 236 -8.79 -3.09 -25.85
N GLY A 237 -7.87 -2.12 -25.76
CA GLY A 237 -7.40 -1.34 -26.91
C GLY A 237 -8.34 -0.23 -27.36
N ARG A 238 -9.52 -0.06 -26.72
CA ARG A 238 -10.58 0.90 -27.10
C ARG A 238 -10.55 2.20 -26.28
N GLY A 239 -9.57 2.36 -25.36
CA GLY A 239 -9.47 3.53 -24.50
C GLY A 239 -10.37 3.52 -23.25
N LEU A 240 -11.12 2.43 -23.02
CA LEU A 240 -12.10 2.31 -21.93
C LEU A 240 -11.46 2.46 -20.56
N ALA A 241 -10.35 1.74 -20.28
CA ALA A 241 -9.65 1.87 -19.00
C ALA A 241 -9.20 3.31 -18.72
N SER A 242 -8.63 3.98 -19.73
CA SER A 242 -8.22 5.40 -19.60
C SER A 242 -9.40 6.31 -19.29
N ALA A 243 -10.54 6.12 -19.97
CA ALA A 243 -11.72 6.93 -19.74
C ALA A 243 -12.34 6.69 -18.35
N THR A 244 -12.44 5.41 -17.94
CA THR A 244 -12.98 5.02 -16.63
C THR A 244 -12.15 5.61 -15.50
N VAL A 245 -10.83 5.41 -15.54
CA VAL A 245 -9.92 5.93 -14.49
C VAL A 245 -9.88 7.45 -14.51
N ALA A 246 -9.81 8.08 -15.68
CA ALA A 246 -9.81 9.55 -15.77
C ALA A 246 -11.08 10.17 -15.17
N ALA A 247 -12.23 9.66 -15.54
CA ALA A 247 -13.51 10.18 -15.05
C ALA A 247 -13.67 9.92 -13.53
N LEU A 248 -13.27 8.75 -13.04
CA LEU A 248 -13.26 8.49 -11.59
C LEU A 248 -12.29 9.42 -10.86
N THR A 249 -11.05 9.55 -11.34
CA THR A 249 -10.04 10.44 -10.74
C THR A 249 -10.55 11.87 -10.67
N GLN A 250 -11.12 12.40 -11.77
CA GLN A 250 -11.68 13.74 -11.78
C GLN A 250 -12.82 13.89 -10.77
N SER A 251 -13.76 12.94 -10.74
CA SER A 251 -14.86 12.95 -9.78
C SER A 251 -14.37 12.96 -8.32
N LEU A 252 -13.28 12.23 -8.02
CA LEU A 252 -12.70 12.20 -6.68
C LEU A 252 -12.01 13.54 -6.33
N LEU A 253 -11.30 14.16 -7.26
CA LEU A 253 -10.72 15.50 -7.07
C LEU A 253 -11.81 16.56 -6.88
N ASP A 254 -12.89 16.51 -7.66
CA ASP A 254 -14.03 17.44 -7.56
C ASP A 254 -14.77 17.31 -6.22
N GLN A 255 -14.65 16.16 -5.54
CA GLN A 255 -15.17 15.93 -4.18
C GLN A 255 -14.25 16.52 -3.07
N GLY A 256 -13.18 17.22 -3.43
CA GLY A 256 -12.29 17.92 -2.51
C GLY A 256 -11.06 17.11 -2.07
N ASN A 257 -10.80 15.94 -2.67
CA ASN A 257 -9.51 15.27 -2.44
C ASN A 257 -8.40 16.07 -3.15
N HIS A 258 -7.29 16.32 -2.45
CA HIS A 258 -6.16 17.06 -3.02
C HIS A 258 -5.36 16.22 -4.02
N PHE A 259 -5.40 14.90 -3.87
CA PHE A 259 -4.73 13.98 -4.79
C PHE A 259 -5.43 12.61 -4.87
N CYS A 260 -5.16 11.92 -5.97
CA CYS A 260 -5.40 10.48 -6.08
C CYS A 260 -4.07 9.73 -6.14
N CYS A 261 -4.00 8.55 -5.52
CA CYS A 261 -2.86 7.65 -5.67
C CYS A 261 -3.29 6.27 -6.14
N LEU A 262 -2.36 5.50 -6.66
CA LEU A 262 -2.60 4.10 -7.07
C LEU A 262 -1.30 3.30 -7.10
N TYR A 263 -1.46 1.98 -7.15
CA TYR A 263 -0.35 1.04 -7.28
C TYR A 263 -0.42 0.34 -8.64
N THR A 264 0.75 0.16 -9.27
CA THR A 264 0.88 -0.59 -10.52
C THR A 264 1.94 -1.67 -10.38
N ASP A 265 1.75 -2.78 -11.08
CA ASP A 265 2.83 -3.71 -11.36
C ASP A 265 3.84 -3.04 -12.30
N VAL A 266 5.13 -3.02 -11.90
CA VAL A 266 6.20 -2.42 -12.71
C VAL A 266 6.39 -3.11 -14.05
N THR A 267 5.99 -4.39 -14.15
CA THR A 267 6.10 -5.20 -15.36
C THR A 267 4.91 -5.04 -16.31
N ASN A 268 3.86 -4.28 -15.93
CA ASN A 268 2.69 -4.03 -16.76
C ASN A 268 2.83 -2.72 -17.56
N PRO A 269 3.36 -2.75 -18.80
CA PRO A 269 3.62 -1.54 -19.57
C PRO A 269 2.34 -0.81 -19.97
N ILE A 270 1.22 -1.52 -20.11
CA ILE A 270 -0.05 -0.96 -20.53
C ILE A 270 -0.62 -0.07 -19.43
N SER A 271 -0.72 -0.58 -18.21
CA SER A 271 -1.21 0.18 -17.05
C SER A 271 -0.32 1.39 -16.77
N ASN A 272 1.01 1.19 -16.73
CA ASN A 272 1.97 2.25 -16.50
C ASN A 272 1.85 3.37 -17.56
N ALA A 273 1.66 3.03 -18.84
CA ALA A 273 1.47 4.02 -19.91
C ALA A 273 0.13 4.77 -19.79
N ILE A 274 -0.95 4.11 -19.37
CA ILE A 274 -2.25 4.76 -19.14
C ILE A 274 -2.12 5.80 -18.04
N TYR A 275 -1.62 5.42 -16.88
CA TYR A 275 -1.52 6.33 -15.73
C TYR A 275 -0.56 7.50 -15.97
N ALA A 276 0.58 7.27 -16.61
CA ALA A 276 1.50 8.34 -16.99
C ALA A 276 0.84 9.37 -17.94
N LYS A 277 0.05 8.92 -18.92
CA LYS A 277 -0.70 9.81 -19.83
C LYS A 277 -1.76 10.62 -19.11
N LEU A 278 -2.42 10.08 -18.09
CA LEU A 278 -3.38 10.75 -17.26
C LEU A 278 -2.76 11.76 -16.28
N GLY A 279 -1.44 11.75 -16.11
CA GLY A 279 -0.72 12.69 -15.25
C GLY A 279 -0.25 12.10 -13.93
N TYR A 280 -0.49 10.83 -13.66
CA TYR A 280 0.05 10.15 -12.49
C TYR A 280 1.59 10.11 -12.55
N GLN A 281 2.24 10.54 -11.48
CA GLN A 281 3.69 10.56 -11.34
C GLN A 281 4.12 9.49 -10.33
N PRO A 282 5.21 8.75 -10.59
CA PRO A 282 5.75 7.81 -9.62
C PRO A 282 6.30 8.56 -8.40
N VAL A 283 5.98 8.07 -7.20
CA VAL A 283 6.46 8.64 -5.93
C VAL A 283 7.30 7.64 -5.14
N SER A 284 7.08 6.33 -5.31
CA SER A 284 7.86 5.30 -4.63
C SER A 284 7.85 3.98 -5.39
N GLU A 285 8.96 3.26 -5.31
CA GLU A 285 9.06 1.85 -5.68
C GLU A 285 8.77 1.00 -4.44
N ALA A 286 7.99 -0.06 -4.62
CA ALA A 286 7.62 -0.99 -3.57
C ALA A 286 7.66 -2.42 -4.08
N ALA A 287 7.60 -3.38 -3.19
CA ALA A 287 7.46 -4.78 -3.57
C ALA A 287 6.53 -5.52 -2.61
N LEU A 288 5.93 -6.59 -3.13
CA LEU A 288 5.21 -7.59 -2.36
C LEU A 288 5.97 -8.91 -2.48
N TYR A 289 6.39 -9.44 -1.34
CA TYR A 289 7.07 -10.73 -1.24
C TYR A 289 6.09 -11.78 -0.74
N THR A 290 6.13 -12.97 -1.35
CA THR A 290 5.43 -14.16 -0.86
C THR A 290 6.46 -15.13 -0.26
N ILE A 291 6.18 -15.61 0.96
CA ILE A 291 7.09 -16.42 1.77
C ILE A 291 6.35 -17.65 2.25
N PHE A 292 6.90 -18.84 2.03
CA PHE A 292 6.34 -20.08 2.53
C PHE A 292 7.36 -20.86 3.36
N PRO A 293 6.92 -21.76 4.27
CA PRO A 293 7.78 -22.75 4.86
C PRO A 293 8.49 -23.56 3.76
N GLU A 294 9.66 -24.12 4.07
CA GLU A 294 10.24 -25.11 3.17
C GLU A 294 9.29 -26.31 3.07
N PRO A 295 9.09 -26.87 1.86
CA PRO A 295 8.39 -28.14 1.74
C PRO A 295 9.19 -29.22 2.50
N ASN A 296 8.50 -29.91 3.42
CA ASN A 296 9.07 -31.06 4.15
C ASN A 296 9.52 -32.15 3.18
#